data_0f92b2cc631181181926719622a9ea6a
#
_entry.id   0f92b2cc631181181926719622a9ea6a
#
_cell.length_a   1.000
_cell.length_b   1.000
_cell.length_c   1.000
_cell.angle_alpha   90.00
_cell.angle_beta   90.00
_cell.angle_gamma   90.00
#
_symmetry.space_group_name_H-M   'P 1'
#
loop_
_entity.id
_entity.type
_entity.pdbx_description
1 polymer ?
#
loop_
_entity_poly.entity_id
_entity_poly.type
_entity_poly.pdbx_seq_one_letter_code
_entity_poly.pdbx_strand_id
1 'polypeptide(L)'
;MPALRVDGGTLAMNWDRTSVSVNVGVAPSFSTTMPLADAQPYLGRYEFMEVDSTGKVTSTAPMVLDYENGTLKSSGGPWNGYLGHVAMIRVAPDWFVPAVYDKEGVIYEVLRPDVTIEFTREKGRPMTFEWRGDDDKVFAKGTRRP
;
A
#
# COMPACT_ATOMS: atom_id res chain seq x y z
N MET A 1 3.26 16.83 -22.69
CA MET A 1 3.66 15.64 -23.48
C MET A 1 2.80 14.47 -23.05
N PRO A 2 2.22 13.73 -24.01
CA PRO A 2 1.54 12.49 -23.64
C PRO A 2 2.58 11.49 -23.12
N ALA A 3 2.31 10.88 -21.97
CA ALA A 3 3.15 9.83 -21.44
C ALA A 3 3.18 8.66 -22.42
N LEU A 4 4.38 8.20 -22.77
CA LEU A 4 4.56 7.02 -23.61
C LEU A 4 4.03 5.81 -22.83
N ARG A 5 2.90 5.26 -23.23
CA ARG A 5 2.36 4.04 -22.64
C ARG A 5 2.96 2.85 -23.39
N VAL A 6 3.73 2.04 -22.70
CA VAL A 6 4.25 0.79 -23.23
C VAL A 6 3.43 -0.34 -22.62
N ASP A 7 2.54 -0.93 -23.44
CA ASP A 7 1.67 -2.03 -22.99
C ASP A 7 2.34 -3.41 -23.08
N GLY A 8 3.57 -3.46 -23.57
CA GLY A 8 4.38 -4.65 -23.70
C GLY A 8 5.41 -4.51 -24.83
N GLY A 9 6.22 -5.53 -24.99
CA GLY A 9 7.26 -5.56 -26.02
C GLY A 9 7.81 -6.96 -26.21
N THR A 10 8.72 -7.08 -27.15
CA THR A 10 9.49 -8.31 -27.37
C THR A 10 10.93 -8.08 -26.96
N LEU A 11 11.43 -8.89 -26.04
CA LEU A 11 12.85 -8.96 -25.74
C LEU A 11 13.48 -10.01 -26.65
N ALA A 12 14.43 -9.62 -27.49
CA ALA A 12 15.15 -10.53 -28.36
C ALA A 12 16.64 -10.56 -28.00
N MET A 13 17.18 -11.77 -27.89
CA MET A 13 18.62 -12.00 -27.76
C MET A 13 19.09 -12.74 -29.00
N ASN A 14 20.12 -12.20 -29.62
CA ASN A 14 20.73 -12.78 -30.82
C ASN A 14 22.21 -13.06 -30.54
N TRP A 15 22.64 -14.29 -30.79
CA TRP A 15 24.06 -14.64 -30.76
C TRP A 15 24.35 -15.67 -31.85
N ASP A 16 25.39 -15.44 -32.59
CA ASP A 16 25.77 -16.22 -33.79
C ASP A 16 24.58 -16.45 -34.74
N ARG A 17 24.11 -17.68 -34.87
CA ARG A 17 22.97 -18.06 -35.71
C ARG A 17 21.69 -18.33 -34.89
N THR A 18 21.72 -18.05 -33.62
CA THR A 18 20.61 -18.30 -32.71
C THR A 18 19.92 -17.00 -32.32
N SER A 19 18.61 -16.98 -32.43
CA SER A 19 17.76 -15.90 -31.94
C SER A 19 16.70 -16.47 -30.98
N VAL A 20 16.57 -15.87 -29.81
CA VAL A 20 15.52 -16.17 -28.85
C VAL A 20 14.75 -14.89 -28.59
N SER A 21 13.43 -14.95 -28.69
CA SER A 21 12.55 -13.83 -28.40
C SER A 21 11.53 -14.23 -27.34
N VAL A 22 11.27 -13.33 -26.39
CA VAL A 22 10.27 -13.48 -25.34
C VAL A 22 9.33 -12.28 -25.41
N ASN A 23 8.04 -12.54 -25.49
CA ASN A 23 7.04 -11.50 -25.37
C ASN A 23 6.88 -11.10 -23.92
N VAL A 24 7.08 -9.82 -23.62
CA VAL A 24 6.92 -9.24 -22.29
C VAL A 24 5.62 -8.44 -22.30
N GLY A 25 4.65 -8.87 -21.51
CA GLY A 25 3.44 -8.11 -21.25
C GLY A 25 3.61 -7.25 -19.99
N VAL A 26 3.14 -6.01 -20.03
CA VAL A 26 3.06 -5.17 -18.85
C VAL A 26 1.67 -5.34 -18.25
N ALA A 27 1.58 -5.85 -17.02
CA ALA A 27 0.32 -5.90 -16.31
C ALA A 27 -0.19 -4.47 -16.04
N PRO A 28 -1.52 -4.22 -16.06
CA PRO A 28 -2.08 -2.93 -15.67
C PRO A 28 -1.54 -2.52 -14.31
N SER A 29 -0.91 -1.35 -14.22
CA SER A 29 -0.48 -0.78 -12.95
C SER A 29 -1.68 -0.20 -12.22
N PHE A 30 -1.74 -0.34 -10.90
CA PHE A 30 -2.70 0.38 -10.08
C PHE A 30 -2.37 1.88 -10.11
N SER A 31 -3.41 2.72 -10.07
CA SER A 31 -3.20 4.14 -9.85
C SER A 31 -2.63 4.36 -8.45
N THR A 32 -1.54 5.10 -8.35
CA THR A 32 -0.96 5.50 -7.06
C THR A 32 -1.72 6.67 -6.42
N THR A 33 -2.66 7.26 -7.16
CA THR A 33 -3.50 8.37 -6.70
C THR A 33 -4.96 7.98 -6.65
N MET A 34 -5.70 8.64 -5.77
CA MET A 34 -7.15 8.51 -5.64
C MET A 34 -7.79 9.88 -5.39
N PRO A 35 -9.07 10.10 -5.78
CA PRO A 35 -9.78 11.33 -5.44
C PRO A 35 -9.91 11.53 -3.93
N LEU A 36 -9.88 12.80 -3.47
CA LEU A 36 -10.07 13.13 -2.05
C LEU A 36 -11.37 12.55 -1.48
N ALA A 37 -12.47 12.58 -2.25
CA ALA A 37 -13.74 12.03 -1.81
C ALA A 37 -13.67 10.53 -1.48
N ASP A 38 -12.84 9.80 -2.19
CA ASP A 38 -12.62 8.36 -1.96
C ASP A 38 -11.66 8.12 -0.78
N ALA A 39 -10.71 9.03 -0.55
CA ALA A 39 -9.77 8.95 0.58
C ALA A 39 -10.42 9.36 1.90
N GLN A 40 -11.34 10.32 1.86
CA GLN A 40 -11.92 10.97 3.04
C GLN A 40 -12.46 10.01 4.10
N PRO A 41 -13.11 8.88 3.79
CA PRO A 41 -13.58 7.94 4.79
C PRO A 41 -12.45 7.34 5.66
N TYR A 42 -11.24 7.25 5.14
CA TYR A 42 -10.09 6.62 5.81
C TYR A 42 -9.26 7.61 6.62
N LEU A 43 -9.42 8.92 6.40
CA LEU A 43 -8.62 9.94 7.08
C LEU A 43 -8.88 9.97 8.56
N GLY A 44 -7.83 10.24 9.35
CA GLY A 44 -7.95 10.45 10.79
C GLY A 44 -6.84 9.82 11.59
N ARG A 45 -7.05 9.83 12.89
CA ARG A 45 -6.12 9.27 13.87
C ARG A 45 -6.51 7.84 14.18
N TYR A 46 -5.51 6.99 14.27
CA TYR A 46 -5.66 5.58 14.60
C TYR A 46 -4.73 5.18 15.74
N GLU A 47 -5.15 4.21 16.50
CA GLU A 47 -4.26 3.44 17.35
C GLU A 47 -3.81 2.22 16.55
N PHE A 48 -2.52 2.18 16.23
CA PHE A 48 -1.89 1.06 15.53
C PHE A 48 -1.38 0.06 16.57
N MET A 49 -1.63 -1.22 16.36
CA MET A 49 -1.25 -2.31 17.25
C MET A 49 -0.54 -3.40 16.45
N GLU A 50 0.67 -3.73 16.83
CA GLU A 50 1.32 -4.96 16.36
C GLU A 50 0.79 -6.16 17.13
N VAL A 51 0.62 -7.27 16.43
CA VAL A 51 0.18 -8.53 17.04
C VAL A 51 1.13 -9.67 16.69
N ASP A 52 1.32 -10.57 17.63
CA ASP A 52 2.07 -11.79 17.39
C ASP A 52 1.24 -12.87 16.68
N SER A 53 1.83 -14.01 16.39
CA SER A 53 1.17 -15.14 15.71
C SER A 53 -0.03 -15.71 16.46
N THR A 54 -0.22 -15.36 17.73
CA THR A 54 -1.39 -15.74 18.54
C THR A 54 -2.48 -14.67 18.54
N GLY A 55 -2.22 -13.50 17.91
CA GLY A 55 -3.11 -12.35 17.90
C GLY A 55 -3.00 -11.46 19.13
N LYS A 56 -2.00 -11.69 20.01
CA LYS A 56 -1.74 -10.86 21.20
C LYS A 56 -1.02 -9.58 20.76
N VAL A 57 -1.49 -8.44 21.28
CA VAL A 57 -0.85 -7.13 21.07
C VAL A 57 0.54 -7.11 21.71
N THR A 58 1.56 -6.81 20.92
CA THR A 58 2.96 -6.72 21.34
C THR A 58 3.45 -5.28 21.44
N SER A 59 2.91 -4.39 20.62
CA SER A 59 3.19 -2.96 20.70
C SER A 59 1.98 -2.13 20.25
N THR A 60 1.95 -0.87 20.67
CA THR A 60 0.91 0.09 20.29
C THR A 60 1.54 1.44 20.02
N ALA A 61 1.14 2.09 18.95
CA ALA A 61 1.61 3.43 18.57
C ALA A 61 0.49 4.26 17.90
N PRO A 62 0.50 5.59 18.06
CA PRO A 62 -0.40 6.45 17.32
C PRO A 62 -0.01 6.50 15.84
N MET A 63 -1.00 6.48 14.96
CA MET A 63 -0.84 6.63 13.51
C MET A 63 -1.85 7.64 12.99
N VAL A 64 -1.46 8.41 12.01
CA VAL A 64 -2.35 9.36 11.33
C VAL A 64 -2.40 8.99 9.85
N LEU A 65 -3.60 8.97 9.29
CA LEU A 65 -3.82 8.88 7.85
C LEU A 65 -4.24 10.25 7.32
N ASP A 66 -3.42 10.81 6.48
CA ASP A 66 -3.60 12.10 5.83
C ASP A 66 -3.65 11.95 4.30
N TYR A 67 -4.18 12.97 3.64
CA TYR A 67 -4.26 13.02 2.19
C TYR A 67 -3.38 14.16 1.65
N GLU A 68 -2.42 13.80 0.82
CA GLU A 68 -1.48 14.77 0.24
C GLU A 68 -1.20 14.41 -1.23
N ASN A 69 -1.36 15.38 -2.12
CA ASN A 69 -1.05 15.26 -3.55
C ASN A 69 -1.68 14.03 -4.24
N GLY A 70 -2.94 13.75 -3.91
CA GLY A 70 -3.65 12.61 -4.49
C GLY A 70 -3.38 11.27 -3.81
N THR A 71 -2.60 11.25 -2.75
CA THR A 71 -2.17 10.00 -2.09
C THR A 71 -2.61 9.97 -0.64
N LEU A 72 -3.09 8.81 -0.19
CA LEU A 72 -3.34 8.52 1.21
C LEU A 72 -2.01 8.14 1.86
N LYS A 73 -1.57 8.93 2.83
CA LYS A 73 -0.26 8.76 3.50
C LYS A 73 -0.44 8.47 4.97
N SER A 74 0.39 7.60 5.51
CA SER A 74 0.47 7.35 6.94
C SER A 74 1.69 8.03 7.56
N SER A 75 1.52 8.54 8.77
CA SER A 75 2.59 9.04 9.63
C SER A 75 2.42 8.47 11.03
N GLY A 76 3.54 8.33 11.75
CA GLY A 76 3.54 7.65 13.05
C GLY A 76 3.51 6.13 12.90
N GLY A 77 3.08 5.44 13.97
CA GLY A 77 3.17 3.99 14.05
C GLY A 77 4.60 3.51 14.34
N PRO A 78 4.78 2.20 14.57
CA PRO A 78 6.08 1.65 14.92
C PRO A 78 7.09 1.73 13.77
N TRP A 79 6.64 1.96 12.55
CA TRP A 79 7.50 1.99 11.35
C TRP A 79 7.98 3.39 10.97
N ASN A 80 7.57 4.43 11.68
CA ASN A 80 7.97 5.81 11.41
C ASN A 80 9.50 6.01 11.42
N GLY A 81 10.22 5.15 12.12
CA GLY A 81 11.69 5.14 12.14
C GLY A 81 12.35 4.21 11.12
N TYR A 82 11.64 3.20 10.62
CA TYR A 82 12.20 2.15 9.75
C TYR A 82 11.92 2.40 8.26
N LEU A 83 10.69 2.73 7.91
CA LEU A 83 10.30 2.98 6.51
C LEU A 83 10.15 4.48 6.21
N GLY A 84 10.23 5.34 7.21
CA GLY A 84 10.16 6.79 7.08
C GLY A 84 8.83 7.32 6.55
N HIS A 85 8.36 6.81 5.42
CA HIS A 85 7.18 7.31 4.72
C HIS A 85 6.41 6.18 4.05
N VAL A 86 5.17 5.95 4.47
CA VAL A 86 4.29 4.92 3.90
C VAL A 86 3.05 5.56 3.30
N ALA A 87 2.82 5.28 2.03
CA ALA A 87 1.58 5.58 1.32
C ALA A 87 0.72 4.31 1.23
N MET A 88 -0.59 4.47 1.15
CA MET A 88 -1.54 3.39 0.96
C MET A 88 -2.15 3.49 -0.45
N ILE A 89 -1.86 2.51 -1.29
CA ILE A 89 -2.35 2.41 -2.66
C ILE A 89 -3.61 1.55 -2.68
N ARG A 90 -4.72 2.13 -3.14
CA ARG A 90 -5.98 1.40 -3.25
C ARG A 90 -5.93 0.39 -4.39
N VAL A 91 -6.22 -0.86 -4.09
CA VAL A 91 -6.28 -1.96 -5.07
C VAL A 91 -7.70 -2.48 -5.30
N ALA A 92 -8.59 -2.29 -4.31
CA ALA A 92 -10.02 -2.58 -4.38
C ALA A 92 -10.76 -1.72 -3.32
N PRO A 93 -12.10 -1.68 -3.30
CA PRO A 93 -12.84 -1.05 -2.22
C PRO A 93 -12.41 -1.57 -0.86
N ASP A 94 -12.01 -0.66 0.05
CA ASP A 94 -11.49 -0.93 1.40
C ASP A 94 -10.20 -1.78 1.46
N TRP A 95 -9.59 -2.11 0.30
CA TRP A 95 -8.33 -2.85 0.20
C TRP A 95 -7.20 -1.99 -0.34
N PHE A 96 -6.08 -2.02 0.37
CA PHE A 96 -4.89 -1.23 0.06
C PHE A 96 -3.63 -2.10 0.12
N VAL A 97 -2.59 -1.61 -0.53
CA VAL A 97 -1.22 -2.11 -0.36
C VAL A 97 -0.34 -0.94 0.08
N PRO A 98 0.61 -1.17 1.00
CA PRO A 98 1.55 -0.14 1.39
C PRO A 98 2.58 0.10 0.29
N ALA A 99 3.01 1.34 0.17
CA ALA A 99 4.07 1.75 -0.71
C ALA A 99 5.03 2.69 0.04
N VAL A 100 6.28 2.73 -0.37
CA VAL A 100 7.29 3.61 0.21
C VAL A 100 7.53 4.77 -0.73
N TYR A 101 7.59 5.98 -0.19
CA TYR A 101 7.89 7.18 -0.93
C TYR A 101 9.10 7.92 -0.33
N ASP A 102 9.81 8.65 -1.18
CA ASP A 102 10.96 9.45 -0.78
C ASP A 102 10.56 10.81 -0.19
N LYS A 103 11.55 11.62 0.16
CA LYS A 103 11.34 12.96 0.72
C LYS A 103 10.67 13.95 -0.25
N GLU A 104 10.74 13.69 -1.55
CA GLU A 104 10.04 14.44 -2.60
C GLU A 104 8.59 13.95 -2.79
N GLY A 105 8.19 12.87 -2.12
CA GLY A 105 6.86 12.26 -2.21
C GLY A 105 6.70 11.32 -3.40
N VAL A 106 7.80 10.90 -4.03
CA VAL A 106 7.79 9.95 -5.15
C VAL A 106 7.77 8.53 -4.61
N ILE A 107 6.75 7.76 -5.01
CA ILE A 107 6.66 6.35 -4.68
C ILE A 107 7.69 5.58 -5.51
N TYR A 108 8.60 4.89 -4.86
CA TYR A 108 9.65 4.11 -5.50
C TYR A 108 9.51 2.59 -5.28
N GLU A 109 8.69 2.16 -4.32
CA GLU A 109 8.45 0.76 -4.05
C GLU A 109 7.00 0.53 -3.60
N VAL A 110 6.36 -0.49 -4.14
CA VAL A 110 5.05 -0.98 -3.69
C VAL A 110 5.24 -2.36 -3.09
N LEU A 111 4.93 -2.50 -1.80
CA LEU A 111 5.07 -3.76 -1.07
C LEU A 111 3.92 -4.71 -1.43
N ARG A 112 4.07 -5.42 -2.55
CA ARG A 112 3.08 -6.38 -3.04
C ARG A 112 3.79 -7.61 -3.63
N PRO A 113 3.32 -8.84 -3.39
CA PRO A 113 2.11 -9.26 -2.65
C PRO A 113 2.28 -9.34 -1.13
N ASP A 114 3.43 -8.93 -0.60
CA ASP A 114 3.87 -9.27 0.75
C ASP A 114 2.98 -8.68 1.86
N VAL A 115 2.31 -7.55 1.59
CA VAL A 115 1.45 -6.90 2.59
C VAL A 115 0.16 -6.38 1.96
N THR A 116 -0.96 -6.69 2.58
CA THR A 116 -2.27 -6.11 2.27
C THR A 116 -2.89 -5.46 3.49
N ILE A 117 -3.69 -4.43 3.26
CA ILE A 117 -4.40 -3.67 4.31
C ILE A 117 -5.88 -3.68 3.98
N GLU A 118 -6.68 -4.22 4.87
CA GLU A 118 -8.13 -4.26 4.73
C GLU A 118 -8.78 -3.38 5.77
N PHE A 119 -9.60 -2.41 5.33
CA PHE A 119 -10.41 -1.56 6.20
C PHE A 119 -11.79 -2.15 6.40
N THR A 120 -12.29 -2.12 7.62
CA THR A 120 -13.64 -2.56 7.97
C THR A 120 -14.44 -1.40 8.53
N ARG A 121 -15.66 -1.23 7.98
CA ARG A 121 -16.63 -0.22 8.41
C ARG A 121 -17.88 -0.91 8.93
N GLU A 122 -18.14 -0.74 10.19
CA GLU A 122 -19.39 -1.20 10.81
C GLU A 122 -20.20 0.01 11.29
N LYS A 123 -21.52 -0.01 11.04
CA LYS A 123 -22.40 1.07 11.47
C LYS A 123 -22.36 1.24 12.99
N GLY A 124 -22.06 2.45 13.44
CA GLY A 124 -21.99 2.78 14.88
C GLY A 124 -20.69 2.35 15.57
N ARG A 125 -19.72 1.83 14.82
CA ARG A 125 -18.38 1.47 15.33
C ARG A 125 -17.29 2.31 14.68
N PRO A 126 -16.16 2.55 15.34
CA PRO A 126 -15.02 3.18 14.72
C PRO A 126 -14.49 2.30 13.58
N MET A 127 -13.95 2.93 12.54
CA MET A 127 -13.26 2.22 11.48
C MET A 127 -12.07 1.45 12.03
N THR A 128 -11.87 0.24 11.56
CA THR A 128 -10.72 -0.60 11.87
C THR A 128 -9.99 -1.00 10.60
N PHE A 129 -8.76 -1.43 10.73
CA PHE A 129 -8.02 -2.09 9.64
C PHE A 129 -7.18 -3.24 10.17
N GLU A 130 -6.86 -4.17 9.27
CA GLU A 130 -5.90 -5.25 9.50
C GLU A 130 -4.83 -5.23 8.41
N TRP A 131 -3.58 -5.45 8.82
CA TRP A 131 -2.46 -5.68 7.93
C TRP A 131 -2.14 -7.16 7.93
N ARG A 132 -2.05 -7.73 6.71
CA ARG A 132 -1.79 -9.15 6.49
C ARG A 132 -0.53 -9.33 5.68
N GLY A 133 0.28 -10.33 6.03
CA GLY A 133 1.44 -10.75 5.25
C GLY A 133 1.03 -11.68 4.08
N ASP A 134 2.03 -12.19 3.38
CA ASP A 134 1.91 -13.13 2.27
C ASP A 134 1.30 -14.47 2.68
N ASP A 135 1.42 -14.84 3.94
CA ASP A 135 0.82 -16.04 4.56
C ASP A 135 -0.63 -15.81 5.05
N ASP A 136 -1.23 -14.66 4.68
CA ASP A 136 -2.56 -14.19 5.10
C ASP A 136 -2.73 -14.02 6.62
N LYS A 137 -1.64 -14.06 7.39
CA LYS A 137 -1.71 -13.80 8.82
C LYS A 137 -1.72 -12.32 9.14
N VAL A 138 -2.59 -11.95 10.06
CA VAL A 138 -2.64 -10.60 10.59
C VAL A 138 -1.45 -10.38 11.53
N PHE A 139 -0.63 -9.36 11.21
CA PHE A 139 0.49 -8.96 12.05
C PHE A 139 0.33 -7.55 12.64
N ALA A 140 -0.64 -6.78 12.14
CA ALA A 140 -0.99 -5.49 12.72
C ALA A 140 -2.48 -5.19 12.55
N LYS A 141 -3.01 -4.38 13.45
CA LYS A 141 -4.40 -3.90 13.46
C LYS A 141 -4.41 -2.42 13.78
N GLY A 142 -5.48 -1.74 13.38
CA GLY A 142 -5.70 -0.36 13.78
C GLY A 142 -7.16 -0.08 14.09
N THR A 143 -7.36 0.84 15.01
CA THR A 143 -8.70 1.33 15.37
C THR A 143 -8.70 2.85 15.35
N ARG A 144 -9.66 3.43 14.62
CA ARG A 144 -9.81 4.87 14.53
C ARG A 144 -10.18 5.46 15.90
N ARG A 145 -9.51 6.52 16.26
CA ARG A 145 -9.77 7.30 17.46
C ARG A 145 -10.62 8.53 17.15
N PRO A 146 -11.41 9.01 18.10
CA PRO A 146 -12.18 10.25 17.95
C PRO A 146 -11.30 11.47 17.61
#